data_49e506d57df2531e496ed23ffdeda5d6
#
_entry.id   49e506d57df2531e496ed23ffdeda5d6
#
_cell.length_a   1.000
_cell.length_b   1.000
_cell.length_c   1.000
_cell.angle_alpha   90.00
_cell.angle_beta   90.00
_cell.angle_gamma   90.00
#
_symmetry.space_group_name_H-M   'P 1'
#
loop_
_entity.id
_entity.type
_entity.pdbx_description
1 polymer ?
#
loop_
_entity_poly.entity_id
_entity_poly.type
_entity_poly.pdbx_seq_one_letter_code
_entity_poly.pdbx_strand_id
1 'polypeptide(L)'
;EGMGTGALDDGVGDIPLPELIAQDFLRTTPKEKLPEEDISMLLNNVLKFPAVGSKKFLVTIGDRTVNGLVYRDQLIGNKQMPVSDYAATLDNYDSYSGQVISVGEKPNLAIENPEASSRMALAEAITNICGVQHQDLDSICFSANWMSSTKTADERGDLLRGVQSLANLADALNVSIPVGKDSLSMNVTWNEDGETKSVTSPMTLNISSFSNVKDLRKSVTPELQHKDAKLVHIWMHDDQP
;
A
#
# COMPACT_ATOMS: atom_id res chain seq x y z
N GLU A 1 17.54 9.48 -14.94
CA GLU A 1 17.60 8.93 -16.32
C GLU A 1 16.67 7.74 -16.35
N GLY A 2 15.64 7.86 -17.21
CA GLY A 2 14.46 7.05 -17.23
C GLY A 2 14.72 5.57 -17.51
N MET A 3 13.79 4.75 -17.07
CA MET A 3 13.66 3.35 -17.45
C MET A 3 13.81 3.23 -18.96
N GLY A 4 14.79 2.41 -19.42
CA GLY A 4 15.02 2.21 -20.83
C GLY A 4 13.76 1.72 -21.53
N THR A 5 13.33 2.44 -22.51
CA THR A 5 12.14 2.17 -23.34
C THR A 5 12.22 0.86 -24.15
N GLY A 6 13.34 0.15 -24.10
CA GLY A 6 13.56 -1.07 -24.87
C GLY A 6 12.79 -2.33 -24.42
N ALA A 7 12.20 -2.34 -23.22
CA ALA A 7 11.44 -3.50 -22.73
C ALA A 7 9.92 -3.40 -22.97
N LEU A 8 9.44 -2.25 -23.42
CA LEU A 8 8.00 -1.97 -23.58
C LEU A 8 7.52 -2.04 -25.05
N ASP A 9 8.41 -2.28 -26.00
CA ASP A 9 8.09 -2.16 -27.43
C ASP A 9 7.56 -3.45 -28.08
N ASP A 10 7.51 -4.57 -27.36
CA ASP A 10 7.07 -5.84 -27.91
C ASP A 10 5.62 -6.16 -27.49
N GLY A 11 4.66 -5.58 -28.16
CA GLY A 11 3.32 -6.16 -28.30
C GLY A 11 2.18 -5.60 -27.46
N VAL A 12 2.33 -4.47 -26.80
CA VAL A 12 1.21 -3.79 -26.11
C VAL A 12 0.67 -2.61 -26.95
N GLY A 13 1.22 -2.41 -28.16
CA GLY A 13 1.06 -1.20 -28.96
C GLY A 13 -0.33 -0.88 -29.50
N ASP A 14 -1.30 -1.80 -29.50
CA ASP A 14 -2.53 -1.64 -30.29
C ASP A 14 -3.86 -1.71 -29.52
N ILE A 15 -3.85 -1.74 -28.18
CA ILE A 15 -5.12 -1.67 -27.43
C ILE A 15 -5.34 -0.23 -26.95
N PRO A 16 -6.39 0.47 -27.46
CA PRO A 16 -6.68 1.83 -27.01
C PRO A 16 -6.99 1.85 -25.51
N LEU A 17 -6.27 2.69 -24.75
CA LEU A 17 -6.45 2.88 -23.30
C LEU A 17 -7.92 2.99 -22.81
N PRO A 18 -8.84 3.65 -23.55
CA PRO A 18 -10.24 3.73 -23.17
C PRO A 18 -10.98 2.39 -23.17
N GLU A 19 -10.62 1.45 -24.04
CA GLU A 19 -11.26 0.13 -24.08
C GLU A 19 -10.78 -0.80 -22.96
N LEU A 20 -9.52 -0.70 -22.58
CA LEU A 20 -8.98 -1.41 -21.40
C LEU A 20 -9.64 -0.94 -20.09
N ILE A 21 -9.85 0.36 -19.96
CA ILE A 21 -10.55 0.94 -18.79
C ILE A 21 -12.02 0.52 -18.77
N ALA A 22 -12.68 0.45 -19.90
CA ALA A 22 -14.10 0.08 -19.99
C ALA A 22 -14.37 -1.39 -19.67
N GLN A 23 -13.45 -2.29 -20.01
CA GLN A 23 -13.61 -3.73 -19.72
C GLN A 23 -13.47 -4.07 -18.23
N ASP A 24 -12.63 -3.34 -17.50
CA ASP A 24 -12.44 -3.56 -16.06
C ASP A 24 -13.62 -3.03 -15.20
N PHE A 25 -14.34 -2.01 -15.68
CA PHE A 25 -15.54 -1.50 -14.99
C PHE A 25 -16.75 -2.45 -15.06
N LEU A 26 -16.72 -3.47 -15.93
CA LEU A 26 -17.84 -4.39 -16.14
C LEU A 26 -17.71 -5.72 -15.37
N ARG A 27 -16.66 -5.91 -14.57
CA ARG A 27 -16.62 -7.02 -13.60
C ARG A 27 -17.58 -6.71 -12.46
N THR A 28 -18.86 -6.95 -12.71
CA THR A 28 -19.87 -6.96 -11.66
C THR A 28 -19.51 -8.06 -10.67
N THR A 29 -19.17 -7.67 -9.45
CA THR A 29 -19.16 -8.59 -8.32
C THR A 29 -20.52 -9.27 -8.27
N PRO A 30 -20.62 -10.61 -8.24
CA PRO A 30 -21.90 -11.28 -8.11
C PRO A 30 -22.59 -10.77 -6.85
N LYS A 31 -23.80 -10.21 -7.00
CA LYS A 31 -24.68 -9.89 -5.87
C LYS A 31 -25.32 -11.19 -5.35
N GLU A 32 -24.49 -12.15 -4.95
CA GLU A 32 -24.99 -13.30 -4.20
C GLU A 32 -25.30 -12.82 -2.79
N LYS A 33 -26.56 -13.00 -2.38
CA LYS A 33 -26.93 -12.87 -0.96
C LYS A 33 -26.03 -13.82 -0.20
N LEU A 34 -25.20 -13.26 0.68
CA LEU A 34 -24.49 -14.06 1.67
C LEU A 34 -25.53 -14.94 2.40
N PRO A 35 -25.25 -16.24 2.57
CA PRO A 35 -26.12 -17.10 3.37
C PRO A 35 -26.28 -16.45 4.76
N GLU A 36 -27.44 -16.68 5.40
CA GLU A 36 -27.70 -16.25 6.79
C GLU A 36 -26.80 -17.05 7.76
N GLU A 37 -25.51 -16.98 7.55
CA GLU A 37 -24.52 -17.52 8.48
C GLU A 37 -24.37 -16.56 9.65
N ASP A 38 -24.04 -17.13 10.82
CA ASP A 38 -23.78 -16.35 12.02
C ASP A 38 -22.68 -15.29 11.75
N ILE A 39 -23.06 -14.02 11.84
CA ILE A 39 -22.14 -12.88 11.65
C ILE A 39 -20.91 -13.01 12.53
N SER A 40 -21.03 -13.56 13.74
CA SER A 40 -19.91 -13.81 14.65
C SER A 40 -18.92 -14.81 14.06
N MET A 41 -19.41 -15.85 13.38
CA MET A 41 -18.55 -16.84 12.72
C MET A 41 -17.84 -16.24 11.52
N LEU A 42 -18.56 -15.48 10.68
CA LEU A 42 -17.98 -14.79 9.53
C LEU A 42 -16.91 -13.78 9.97
N LEU A 43 -17.20 -12.96 10.97
CA LEU A 43 -16.23 -12.01 11.54
C LEU A 43 -14.98 -12.73 12.07
N ASN A 44 -15.17 -13.83 12.81
CA ASN A 44 -14.07 -14.60 13.35
C ASN A 44 -13.20 -15.21 12.24
N ASN A 45 -13.81 -15.68 11.15
CA ASN A 45 -13.08 -16.22 9.99
C ASN A 45 -12.28 -15.12 9.29
N VAL A 46 -12.86 -13.94 9.08
CA VAL A 46 -12.15 -12.77 8.50
C VAL A 46 -10.98 -12.35 9.38
N LEU A 47 -11.18 -12.24 10.71
CA LEU A 47 -10.13 -11.84 11.64
C LEU A 47 -8.98 -12.85 11.73
N LYS A 48 -9.24 -14.13 11.44
CA LYS A 48 -8.20 -15.19 11.39
C LYS A 48 -7.54 -15.33 10.03
N PHE A 49 -8.09 -14.71 9.00
CA PHE A 49 -7.54 -14.82 7.65
C PHE A 49 -6.10 -14.26 7.63
N PRO A 50 -5.13 -14.94 6.99
CA PRO A 50 -3.72 -14.54 7.06
C PRO A 50 -3.42 -13.11 6.63
N ALA A 51 -4.16 -12.56 5.67
CA ALA A 51 -3.99 -11.17 5.24
C ALA A 51 -4.56 -10.13 6.24
N VAL A 52 -5.46 -10.53 7.13
CA VAL A 52 -6.15 -9.66 8.10
C VAL A 52 -5.63 -9.86 9.52
N GLY A 53 -5.26 -11.09 9.88
CA GLY A 53 -4.85 -11.47 11.22
C GLY A 53 -3.67 -10.66 11.72
N SER A 54 -3.59 -10.47 13.04
CA SER A 54 -2.52 -9.70 13.69
C SER A 54 -1.12 -10.21 13.34
N LYS A 55 -0.24 -9.29 12.97
CA LYS A 55 1.18 -9.53 12.71
C LYS A 55 2.07 -9.13 13.90
N LYS A 56 1.47 -8.96 15.09
CA LYS A 56 2.20 -8.55 16.29
C LYS A 56 3.46 -9.39 16.54
N PHE A 57 3.38 -10.70 16.29
CA PHE A 57 4.52 -11.59 16.45
C PHE A 57 5.71 -11.20 15.55
N LEU A 58 5.47 -10.70 14.34
CA LEU A 58 6.53 -10.26 13.43
C LEU A 58 7.22 -8.98 13.93
N VAL A 59 6.46 -8.02 14.45
CA VAL A 59 7.01 -6.75 14.93
C VAL A 59 7.64 -6.86 16.33
N THR A 60 7.51 -8.00 17.01
CA THR A 60 8.07 -8.23 18.36
C THR A 60 9.22 -9.23 18.38
N ILE A 61 9.51 -9.92 17.29
CA ILE A 61 10.59 -10.91 17.19
C ILE A 61 11.97 -10.27 17.13
N GLY A 62 12.12 -9.16 16.36
CA GLY A 62 13.40 -8.47 16.15
C GLY A 62 13.52 -7.20 16.96
N ASP A 63 14.53 -6.40 16.62
CA ASP A 63 14.75 -5.09 17.20
C ASP A 63 13.62 -4.15 16.78
N ARG A 64 12.88 -3.63 17.75
CA ARG A 64 11.79 -2.69 17.51
C ARG A 64 12.30 -1.30 17.19
N THR A 65 13.34 -0.90 17.91
CA THR A 65 13.96 0.43 17.81
C THR A 65 15.46 0.30 17.93
N VAL A 66 16.23 1.00 17.10
CA VAL A 66 17.69 0.84 17.01
C VAL A 66 18.48 2.04 17.56
N ASN A 67 17.85 3.17 17.83
CA ASN A 67 18.51 4.34 18.43
C ASN A 67 17.57 5.12 19.37
N GLY A 68 18.09 6.15 20.03
CA GLY A 68 17.37 6.92 21.04
C GLY A 68 16.46 8.03 20.48
N LEU A 69 16.42 8.27 19.17
CA LEU A 69 15.66 9.37 18.56
C LEU A 69 14.29 8.94 18.04
N VAL A 70 13.85 7.73 18.32
CA VAL A 70 12.51 7.25 17.91
C VAL A 70 11.45 7.98 18.72
N TYR A 71 10.61 8.75 18.01
CA TYR A 71 9.46 9.43 18.62
C TYR A 71 8.20 8.56 18.59
N ARG A 72 7.97 7.84 17.49
CA ARG A 72 6.84 6.94 17.33
C ARG A 72 7.33 5.53 17.02
N ASP A 73 7.08 4.64 17.97
CA ASP A 73 7.37 3.21 17.87
C ASP A 73 6.24 2.46 17.16
N GLN A 74 6.47 1.21 16.83
CA GLN A 74 5.56 0.31 16.14
C GLN A 74 4.26 0.04 16.91
N LEU A 75 4.33 -0.08 18.25
CA LEU A 75 3.19 -0.37 19.10
C LEU A 75 2.85 0.82 19.98
N ILE A 76 1.55 1.10 20.11
CA ILE A 76 1.02 2.33 20.69
C ILE A 76 0.24 2.06 21.95
N GLY A 77 0.16 3.11 22.79
CA GLY A 77 -0.60 3.13 24.02
C GLY A 77 0.05 2.32 25.15
N ASN A 78 -0.51 2.46 26.35
CA ASN A 78 0.03 1.83 27.57
C ASN A 78 0.04 0.30 27.52
N LYS A 79 -0.85 -0.30 26.74
CA LYS A 79 -0.96 -1.75 26.57
C LYS A 79 -0.18 -2.28 25.37
N GLN A 80 0.42 -1.41 24.56
CA GLN A 80 1.19 -1.79 23.36
C GLN A 80 0.39 -2.74 22.41
N MET A 81 -0.87 -2.40 22.18
CA MET A 81 -1.79 -3.22 21.36
C MET A 81 -1.98 -2.68 19.94
N PRO A 82 -2.35 -1.39 19.72
CA PRO A 82 -2.48 -0.86 18.39
C PRO A 82 -1.12 -0.76 17.69
N VAL A 83 -1.10 -1.02 16.38
CA VAL A 83 0.07 -0.80 15.53
C VAL A 83 0.02 0.63 15.01
N SER A 84 1.17 1.30 14.94
CA SER A 84 1.29 2.63 14.34
C SER A 84 1.21 2.54 12.82
N ASP A 85 0.50 3.49 12.20
CA ASP A 85 0.41 3.60 10.74
C ASP A 85 1.63 4.28 10.12
N TYR A 86 2.44 4.95 10.94
CA TYR A 86 3.67 5.62 10.54
C TYR A 86 4.78 5.46 11.58
N ALA A 87 6.03 5.57 11.15
CA ALA A 87 7.18 5.73 12.02
C ALA A 87 7.60 7.21 12.09
N ALA A 88 8.12 7.64 13.24
CA ALA A 88 8.64 8.99 13.41
C ALA A 88 9.94 8.99 14.22
N THR A 89 10.91 9.79 13.76
CA THR A 89 12.19 10.01 14.44
C THR A 89 12.43 11.50 14.66
N LEU A 90 13.01 11.85 15.79
CA LEU A 90 13.44 13.22 16.09
C LEU A 90 14.74 13.54 15.33
N ASP A 91 14.94 14.80 14.99
CA ASP A 91 16.19 15.28 14.42
C ASP A 91 17.32 15.34 15.49
N ASN A 92 16.95 15.64 16.73
CA ASN A 92 17.88 15.76 17.87
C ASN A 92 17.11 15.65 19.20
N TYR A 93 17.83 15.72 20.32
CA TYR A 93 17.23 15.63 21.67
C TYR A 93 16.69 16.95 22.23
N ASP A 94 16.96 18.06 21.57
CA ASP A 94 16.64 19.42 22.06
C ASP A 94 15.39 20.02 21.39
N SER A 95 14.82 19.34 20.40
CA SER A 95 13.64 19.80 19.67
C SER A 95 12.62 18.67 19.47
N TYR A 96 11.43 19.04 18.99
CA TYR A 96 10.39 18.09 18.57
C TYR A 96 10.22 18.05 17.04
N SER A 97 11.14 18.68 16.31
CA SER A 97 11.21 18.49 14.87
C SER A 97 11.73 17.10 14.52
N GLY A 98 11.33 16.60 13.38
CA GLY A 98 11.74 15.27 12.99
C GLY A 98 11.23 14.85 11.62
N GLN A 99 11.37 13.59 11.34
CA GLN A 99 10.97 12.94 10.09
C GLN A 99 9.91 11.89 10.35
N VAL A 100 8.99 11.77 9.39
CA VAL A 100 7.94 10.76 9.40
C VAL A 100 8.01 9.93 8.13
N ILE A 101 7.79 8.64 8.28
CA ILE A 101 7.79 7.67 7.19
C ILE A 101 6.54 6.80 7.31
N SER A 102 5.87 6.56 6.18
CA SER A 102 4.85 5.54 6.08
C SER A 102 4.99 4.71 4.81
N VAL A 103 4.23 3.64 4.73
CA VAL A 103 4.26 2.69 3.60
C VAL A 103 2.84 2.37 3.18
N GLY A 104 2.64 2.13 1.88
CA GLY A 104 1.39 1.63 1.34
C GLY A 104 1.63 0.58 0.26
N GLU A 105 0.80 -0.47 0.23
CA GLU A 105 0.84 -1.55 -0.76
C GLU A 105 -0.49 -2.30 -0.83
N LYS A 106 -0.85 -2.82 -2.01
CA LYS A 106 -2.08 -3.62 -2.19
C LYS A 106 -1.87 -4.75 -3.23
N PRO A 107 -0.93 -5.69 -3.00
CA PRO A 107 -0.59 -6.72 -4.00
C PRO A 107 -1.75 -7.66 -4.29
N ASN A 108 -2.62 -7.96 -3.33
CA ASN A 108 -3.76 -8.85 -3.53
C ASN A 108 -4.76 -8.29 -4.55
N LEU A 109 -4.90 -6.96 -4.61
CA LEU A 109 -5.78 -6.32 -5.58
C LEU A 109 -5.20 -6.35 -7.00
N ALA A 110 -3.88 -6.41 -7.14
CA ALA A 110 -3.22 -6.42 -8.45
C ALA A 110 -3.50 -7.69 -9.27
N ILE A 111 -3.92 -8.79 -8.62
CA ILE A 111 -4.33 -10.01 -9.30
C ILE A 111 -5.54 -9.78 -10.21
N GLU A 112 -6.43 -8.90 -9.80
CA GLU A 112 -7.67 -8.59 -10.52
C GLU A 112 -7.62 -7.23 -11.22
N ASN A 113 -6.97 -6.26 -10.60
CA ASN A 113 -6.93 -4.88 -11.08
C ASN A 113 -5.62 -4.18 -10.70
N PRO A 114 -4.58 -4.25 -11.54
CA PRO A 114 -3.27 -3.65 -11.28
C PRO A 114 -3.33 -2.12 -11.19
N GLU A 115 -4.24 -1.46 -11.90
CA GLU A 115 -4.45 -0.02 -11.84
C GLU A 115 -4.98 0.41 -10.47
N ALA A 116 -6.01 -0.28 -9.99
CA ALA A 116 -6.58 0.00 -8.66
C ALA A 116 -5.58 -0.31 -7.54
N SER A 117 -4.83 -1.41 -7.66
CA SER A 117 -3.76 -1.77 -6.73
C SER A 117 -2.74 -0.63 -6.60
N SER A 118 -2.29 -0.08 -7.72
CA SER A 118 -1.30 0.99 -7.74
C SER A 118 -1.83 2.29 -7.13
N ARG A 119 -3.07 2.67 -7.43
CA ARG A 119 -3.71 3.83 -6.79
C ARG A 119 -3.90 3.64 -5.29
N MET A 120 -4.32 2.45 -4.88
CA MET A 120 -4.53 2.13 -3.46
C MET A 120 -3.23 2.11 -2.67
N ALA A 121 -2.11 1.68 -3.27
CA ALA A 121 -0.79 1.75 -2.63
C ALA A 121 -0.40 3.19 -2.31
N LEU A 122 -0.59 4.13 -3.25
CA LEU A 122 -0.33 5.56 -3.00
C LEU A 122 -1.31 6.12 -1.95
N ALA A 123 -2.60 5.81 -2.08
CA ALA A 123 -3.63 6.28 -1.14
C ALA A 123 -3.35 5.79 0.29
N GLU A 124 -2.94 4.54 0.47
CA GLU A 124 -2.59 4.00 1.77
C GLU A 124 -1.37 4.70 2.37
N ALA A 125 -0.30 4.93 1.60
CA ALA A 125 0.87 5.66 2.07
C ALA A 125 0.49 7.08 2.52
N ILE A 126 -0.37 7.77 1.77
CA ILE A 126 -0.87 9.11 2.12
C ILE A 126 -1.71 9.06 3.40
N THR A 127 -2.69 8.16 3.49
CA THR A 127 -3.56 8.09 4.66
C THR A 127 -2.80 7.70 5.93
N ASN A 128 -1.81 6.81 5.81
CA ASN A 128 -0.96 6.41 6.92
C ASN A 128 -0.11 7.58 7.45
N ILE A 129 0.44 8.42 6.57
CA ILE A 129 1.26 9.57 7.00
C ILE A 129 0.43 10.73 7.54
N CYS A 130 -0.87 10.79 7.23
CA CYS A 130 -1.79 11.84 7.71
C CYS A 130 -2.00 11.86 9.23
N GLY A 131 -1.54 10.86 9.97
CA GLY A 131 -1.50 10.89 11.42
C GLY A 131 -0.62 12.02 12.01
N VAL A 132 0.13 12.73 11.17
CA VAL A 132 1.00 13.85 11.55
C VAL A 132 0.62 15.10 10.78
N GLN A 133 0.78 16.27 11.39
CA GLN A 133 0.50 17.55 10.74
C GLN A 133 1.56 17.88 9.69
N HIS A 134 1.22 17.82 8.42
CA HIS A 134 2.00 18.33 7.30
C HIS A 134 1.60 19.76 6.93
N GLN A 135 2.44 20.46 6.16
CA GLN A 135 2.08 21.77 5.64
C GLN A 135 1.02 21.61 4.55
N ASP A 136 1.35 20.87 3.52
CA ASP A 136 0.50 20.57 2.37
C ASP A 136 0.88 19.17 1.84
N LEU A 137 0.08 18.61 0.95
CA LEU A 137 0.32 17.28 0.37
C LEU A 137 1.61 17.26 -0.48
N ASP A 138 1.96 18.35 -1.13
CA ASP A 138 3.19 18.52 -1.92
C ASP A 138 4.47 18.55 -1.06
N SER A 139 4.34 18.73 0.27
CA SER A 139 5.45 18.62 1.21
C SER A 139 5.86 17.17 1.51
N ILE A 140 5.08 16.19 1.06
CA ILE A 140 5.34 14.76 1.21
C ILE A 140 6.05 14.26 -0.04
N CYS A 141 7.20 13.64 0.15
CA CYS A 141 7.97 13.01 -0.92
C CYS A 141 7.71 11.51 -0.95
N PHE A 142 7.65 10.92 -2.14
CA PHE A 142 7.35 9.50 -2.30
C PHE A 142 8.47 8.76 -3.03
N SER A 143 8.58 7.46 -2.75
CA SER A 143 9.43 6.52 -3.47
C SER A 143 8.60 5.31 -3.88
N ALA A 144 8.74 4.88 -5.13
CA ALA A 144 8.02 3.73 -5.67
C ALA A 144 8.97 2.54 -5.85
N ASN A 145 8.61 1.39 -5.27
CA ASN A 145 9.32 0.13 -5.47
C ASN A 145 8.39 -0.87 -6.16
N TRP A 146 8.71 -1.20 -7.41
CA TRP A 146 7.96 -2.14 -8.22
C TRP A 146 8.57 -3.53 -8.15
N MET A 147 7.75 -4.53 -7.87
CA MET A 147 8.14 -5.95 -7.88
C MET A 147 7.15 -6.69 -8.77
N SER A 148 7.63 -7.28 -9.87
CA SER A 148 6.80 -7.98 -10.84
C SER A 148 7.59 -9.03 -11.59
N SER A 149 6.92 -9.97 -12.22
CA SER A 149 7.46 -10.73 -13.33
C SER A 149 7.16 -9.97 -14.64
N THR A 150 8.01 -10.15 -15.64
CA THR A 150 7.82 -9.59 -16.99
C THR A 150 8.00 -10.65 -18.08
N LYS A 151 7.85 -11.92 -17.71
CA LYS A 151 8.06 -13.06 -18.65
C LYS A 151 6.99 -13.14 -19.73
N THR A 152 5.74 -12.93 -19.34
CA THR A 152 4.60 -12.98 -20.26
C THR A 152 4.18 -11.59 -20.74
N ALA A 153 3.40 -11.53 -21.80
CA ALA A 153 2.83 -10.27 -22.30
C ALA A 153 1.84 -9.67 -21.29
N ASP A 154 1.04 -10.51 -20.63
CA ASP A 154 0.06 -10.07 -19.62
C ASP A 154 0.74 -9.43 -18.42
N GLU A 155 1.81 -10.05 -17.87
CA GLU A 155 2.58 -9.48 -16.76
C GLU A 155 3.20 -8.11 -17.10
N ARG A 156 3.70 -7.95 -18.34
CA ARG A 156 4.20 -6.65 -18.81
C ARG A 156 3.08 -5.63 -18.95
N GLY A 157 1.91 -6.08 -19.45
CA GLY A 157 0.70 -5.27 -19.57
C GLY A 157 0.22 -4.77 -18.21
N ASP A 158 0.16 -5.65 -17.22
CA ASP A 158 -0.23 -5.32 -15.84
C ASP A 158 0.70 -4.26 -15.23
N LEU A 159 2.02 -4.44 -15.39
CA LEU A 159 3.00 -3.47 -14.91
C LEU A 159 2.82 -2.11 -15.59
N LEU A 160 2.65 -2.07 -16.92
CA LEU A 160 2.44 -0.83 -17.66
C LEU A 160 1.18 -0.09 -17.21
N ARG A 161 0.05 -0.80 -17.07
CA ARG A 161 -1.21 -0.22 -16.59
C ARG A 161 -1.06 0.31 -15.17
N GLY A 162 -0.44 -0.45 -14.28
CA GLY A 162 -0.17 -0.01 -12.92
C GLY A 162 0.65 1.28 -12.86
N VAL A 163 1.74 1.35 -13.62
CA VAL A 163 2.61 2.55 -13.69
C VAL A 163 1.84 3.76 -14.23
N GLN A 164 1.10 3.61 -15.32
CA GLN A 164 0.30 4.71 -15.89
C GLN A 164 -0.76 5.21 -14.91
N SER A 165 -1.43 4.29 -14.23
CA SER A 165 -2.47 4.63 -13.25
C SER A 165 -1.90 5.38 -12.04
N LEU A 166 -0.72 4.96 -11.56
CA LEU A 166 -0.01 5.68 -10.50
C LEU A 166 0.39 7.08 -10.94
N ALA A 167 0.99 7.23 -12.13
CA ALA A 167 1.42 8.52 -12.66
C ALA A 167 0.24 9.49 -12.78
N ASN A 168 -0.89 9.04 -13.35
CA ASN A 168 -2.09 9.85 -13.48
C ASN A 168 -2.64 10.31 -12.11
N LEU A 169 -2.62 9.45 -11.09
CA LEU A 169 -3.05 9.82 -9.75
C LEU A 169 -2.07 10.80 -9.10
N ALA A 170 -0.77 10.58 -9.25
CA ALA A 170 0.26 11.48 -8.71
C ALA A 170 0.13 12.90 -9.30
N ASP A 171 -0.08 12.98 -10.62
CA ASP A 171 -0.33 14.27 -11.29
C ASP A 171 -1.62 14.94 -10.79
N ALA A 172 -2.71 14.17 -10.67
CA ALA A 172 -3.99 14.70 -10.20
C ALA A 172 -3.92 15.23 -8.75
N LEU A 173 -3.09 14.60 -7.91
CA LEU A 173 -2.85 15.01 -6.53
C LEU A 173 -1.74 16.05 -6.38
N ASN A 174 -1.04 16.38 -7.46
CA ASN A 174 0.14 17.24 -7.47
C ASN A 174 1.22 16.77 -6.49
N VAL A 175 1.49 15.45 -6.45
CA VAL A 175 2.53 14.84 -5.61
C VAL A 175 3.69 14.33 -6.45
N SER A 176 4.89 14.31 -5.86
CA SER A 176 6.13 13.93 -6.54
C SER A 176 6.61 12.55 -6.09
N ILE A 177 6.97 11.71 -7.06
CA ILE A 177 7.63 10.43 -6.85
C ILE A 177 9.01 10.48 -7.53
N PRO A 178 9.98 11.19 -6.95
CA PRO A 178 11.26 11.50 -7.62
C PRO A 178 12.21 10.30 -7.71
N VAL A 179 11.98 9.27 -6.92
CA VAL A 179 12.85 8.08 -6.87
C VAL A 179 12.02 6.80 -6.87
N GLY A 180 12.63 5.74 -7.38
CA GLY A 180 12.03 4.42 -7.38
C GLY A 180 13.04 3.37 -7.81
N LYS A 181 12.64 2.12 -7.69
CA LYS A 181 13.40 0.98 -8.20
C LYS A 181 12.44 -0.13 -8.62
N ASP A 182 12.93 -1.09 -9.37
CA ASP A 182 12.17 -2.27 -9.75
C ASP A 182 12.91 -3.58 -9.45
N SER A 183 12.15 -4.67 -9.45
CA SER A 183 12.61 -6.05 -9.44
C SER A 183 11.67 -6.84 -10.36
N LEU A 184 12.11 -7.08 -11.60
CA LEU A 184 11.24 -7.59 -12.68
C LEU A 184 11.35 -9.10 -12.94
N SER A 185 11.98 -9.84 -12.02
CA SER A 185 12.12 -11.30 -12.11
C SER A 185 11.48 -12.02 -10.92
N MET A 186 10.32 -11.56 -10.48
CA MET A 186 9.62 -12.06 -9.29
C MET A 186 8.92 -13.39 -9.56
N ASN A 187 9.71 -14.39 -9.87
CA ASN A 187 9.24 -15.76 -10.00
C ASN A 187 10.28 -16.77 -9.50
N VAL A 188 9.83 -17.92 -9.06
CA VAL A 188 10.66 -19.07 -8.69
C VAL A 188 10.27 -20.26 -9.54
N THR A 189 11.27 -20.99 -10.02
CA THR A 189 11.07 -22.21 -10.79
C THR A 189 11.91 -23.32 -10.14
N TRP A 190 11.34 -24.51 -9.95
CA TRP A 190 12.04 -25.67 -9.39
C TRP A 190 11.60 -26.95 -10.07
N ASN A 191 12.37 -28.02 -9.90
CA ASN A 191 12.02 -29.35 -10.36
C ASN A 191 11.59 -30.21 -9.17
N GLU A 192 10.44 -30.85 -9.29
CA GLU A 192 9.89 -31.79 -8.31
C GLU A 192 9.29 -32.98 -9.03
N ASP A 193 9.73 -34.20 -8.68
CA ASP A 193 9.28 -35.47 -9.27
C ASP A 193 9.43 -35.51 -10.81
N GLY A 194 10.46 -34.87 -11.37
CA GLY A 194 10.71 -34.80 -12.81
C GLY A 194 9.89 -33.76 -13.57
N GLU A 195 9.05 -33.01 -12.88
CA GLU A 195 8.26 -31.93 -13.45
C GLU A 195 8.85 -30.55 -13.07
N THR A 196 8.83 -29.62 -14.01
CA THR A 196 9.19 -28.23 -13.73
C THR A 196 7.99 -27.49 -13.19
N LYS A 197 8.10 -27.02 -11.96
CA LYS A 197 7.09 -26.19 -11.29
C LYS A 197 7.56 -24.74 -11.21
N SER A 198 6.62 -23.81 -11.20
CA SER A 198 6.93 -22.40 -11.03
C SER A 198 5.83 -21.69 -10.24
N VAL A 199 6.22 -20.64 -9.55
CA VAL A 199 5.31 -19.67 -8.93
C VAL A 199 5.75 -18.26 -9.30
N THR A 200 4.80 -17.43 -9.67
CA THR A 200 5.02 -16.01 -9.99
C THR A 200 4.30 -15.17 -8.96
N SER A 201 5.00 -14.16 -8.44
CA SER A 201 4.39 -13.18 -7.55
C SER A 201 3.45 -12.26 -8.34
N PRO A 202 2.30 -11.87 -7.80
CA PRO A 202 1.53 -10.78 -8.39
C PRO A 202 2.34 -9.50 -8.43
N MET A 203 2.00 -8.60 -9.37
CA MET A 203 2.59 -7.27 -9.39
C MET A 203 2.39 -6.60 -8.01
N THR A 204 3.45 -6.09 -7.45
CA THR A 204 3.44 -5.41 -6.16
C THR A 204 4.07 -4.04 -6.32
N LEU A 205 3.33 -3.00 -5.96
CA LEU A 205 3.85 -1.66 -5.77
C LEU A 205 3.92 -1.36 -4.28
N ASN A 206 5.11 -1.05 -3.79
CA ASN A 206 5.33 -0.53 -2.45
C ASN A 206 5.68 0.96 -2.57
N ILE A 207 4.82 1.81 -2.01
CA ILE A 207 5.06 3.25 -1.90
C ILE A 207 5.55 3.56 -0.50
N SER A 208 6.73 4.18 -0.39
CA SER A 208 7.19 4.80 0.84
C SER A 208 6.97 6.30 0.77
N SER A 209 6.43 6.89 1.80
CA SER A 209 6.24 8.33 1.94
C SER A 209 7.15 8.91 3.02
N PHE A 210 7.64 10.11 2.81
CA PHE A 210 8.60 10.80 3.68
C PHE A 210 8.20 12.26 3.84
N SER A 211 8.24 12.78 5.06
CA SER A 211 8.02 14.19 5.30
C SER A 211 8.81 14.70 6.50
N ASN A 212 9.24 15.95 6.44
CA ASN A 212 9.80 16.65 7.57
C ASN A 212 8.69 17.33 8.37
N VAL A 213 8.73 17.21 9.68
CA VAL A 213 7.71 17.73 10.60
C VAL A 213 8.33 18.67 11.60
N LYS A 214 7.72 19.83 11.79
CA LYS A 214 8.21 20.86 12.72
C LYS A 214 7.97 20.50 14.18
N ASP A 215 6.87 19.79 14.47
CA ASP A 215 6.49 19.44 15.84
C ASP A 215 5.72 18.12 15.88
N LEU A 216 6.43 17.04 16.18
CA LEU A 216 5.88 15.69 16.28
C LEU A 216 4.86 15.52 17.42
N ARG A 217 4.79 16.44 18.38
CA ARG A 217 3.75 16.41 19.43
C ARG A 217 2.34 16.62 18.88
N LYS A 218 2.24 17.22 17.67
CA LYS A 218 0.99 17.42 16.93
C LYS A 218 0.65 16.21 16.05
N SER A 219 0.87 15.03 16.58
CA SER A 219 0.57 13.77 15.91
C SER A 219 -0.55 13.02 16.63
N VAL A 220 -1.31 12.25 15.88
CA VAL A 220 -2.37 11.39 16.38
C VAL A 220 -2.00 9.92 16.21
N THR A 221 -2.65 9.07 16.96
CA THR A 221 -2.45 7.62 16.94
C THR A 221 -3.82 6.91 16.87
N PRO A 222 -3.88 5.61 16.56
CA PRO A 222 -5.12 4.84 16.62
C PRO A 222 -5.76 4.76 18.03
N GLU A 223 -5.05 5.18 19.07
CA GLU A 223 -5.60 5.18 20.43
C GLU A 223 -6.64 6.26 20.62
N LEU A 224 -7.87 5.88 20.95
CA LEU A 224 -8.95 6.82 21.21
C LEU A 224 -8.71 7.60 22.50
N GLN A 225 -8.52 8.91 22.41
CA GLN A 225 -8.13 9.78 23.52
C GLN A 225 -9.33 10.28 24.35
N HIS A 226 -10.51 10.35 23.74
CA HIS A 226 -11.70 10.95 24.36
C HIS A 226 -12.88 9.98 24.37
N LYS A 227 -13.62 9.93 25.49
CA LYS A 227 -14.80 9.06 25.63
C LYS A 227 -15.94 9.46 24.67
N ASP A 228 -16.00 10.74 24.33
CA ASP A 228 -17.03 11.30 23.45
C ASP A 228 -16.59 11.41 21.99
N ALA A 229 -15.49 10.74 21.63
CA ALA A 229 -15.01 10.69 20.25
C ALA A 229 -16.06 10.05 19.34
N LYS A 230 -16.30 10.67 18.18
CA LYS A 230 -17.18 10.12 17.15
C LYS A 230 -16.33 9.36 16.14
N LEU A 231 -16.72 8.13 15.85
CA LEU A 231 -16.17 7.37 14.74
C LEU A 231 -16.93 7.77 13.48
N VAL A 232 -16.21 8.21 12.46
CA VAL A 232 -16.76 8.57 11.16
C VAL A 232 -16.26 7.56 10.14
N HIS A 233 -17.18 6.88 9.48
CA HIS A 233 -16.89 6.01 8.35
C HIS A 233 -17.11 6.80 7.06
N ILE A 234 -16.06 6.94 6.25
CA ILE A 234 -16.13 7.56 4.93
C ILE A 234 -16.30 6.43 3.91
N TRP A 235 -17.46 6.41 3.25
CA TRP A 235 -17.82 5.44 2.24
C TRP A 235 -17.72 6.07 0.86
N MET A 236 -17.01 5.42 -0.06
CA MET A 236 -16.79 5.94 -1.42
C MET A 236 -17.31 4.97 -2.50
N HIS A 237 -18.42 4.31 -2.23
CA HIS A 237 -19.08 3.40 -3.16
C HIS A 237 -20.41 3.99 -3.63
N ASP A 238 -20.76 3.79 -4.91
CA ASP A 238 -22.00 4.32 -5.50
C ASP A 238 -23.27 3.61 -5.02
N ASP A 239 -23.15 2.37 -4.54
CA ASP A 239 -24.26 1.63 -3.97
C ASP A 239 -24.35 1.90 -2.46
N GLN A 240 -25.47 2.40 -2.01
CA GLN A 240 -25.78 2.55 -0.58
C GLN A 240 -25.77 1.17 0.11
N PRO A 241 -25.31 1.09 1.37
CA PRO A 241 -25.29 -0.16 2.13
C PRO A 241 -26.68 -0.74 2.35
#